data_7c6a08b9c1684bf679d3dac22feb229c
#
_entry.id   7c6a08b9c1684bf679d3dac22feb229c
#
_cell.length_a   1.000
_cell.length_b   1.000
_cell.length_c   1.000
_cell.angle_alpha   90.00
_cell.angle_beta   90.00
_cell.angle_gamma   90.00
#
_symmetry.space_group_name_H-M   'P 1'
#
loop_
_entity.id
_entity.type
_entity.pdbx_description
1 polymer ?
#
loop_
_entity_poly.entity_id
_entity_poly.type
_entity_poly.pdbx_seq_one_letter_code
_entity_poly.pdbx_strand_id
1 'polypeptide(L)'
;DVREAAIAKEAFVPGKPDVSALIERIVTTDEDELMPPPKSHKAPLTKEQVDILRRWIAEGAVWGKHWAFEAPVKAASAGHPVDHFIGKKLAAEGLAPAKPAPKHTLLRRLSFDLTGLPPTEAETAAFLADSSPATYEKTVDRLLASPHYGERMAMWWLDAARYADTDGFQSDATRNNWPWRDWVVEAFNRNTPYDQFTLEQFAGDLLPNATPEQKLATCFQRNHMTNGEGGRDPEESRVDYVLDRVNTMGTTWLGMTLGCAQCHTHKFDPITQADYYSLSAFFNSIDEDGKAGGAAKPFLPYQSKHAA
;
A
#
# COMPACT_ATOMS: atom_id res chain seq x y z
N ASP A 1 0.43 -4.81 24.06
CA ASP A 1 -0.75 -5.06 23.22
C ASP A 1 -0.99 -6.55 22.94
N VAL A 2 -0.44 -7.45 23.76
CA VAL A 2 -0.65 -8.89 23.65
C VAL A 2 -1.54 -9.32 24.81
N ARG A 3 -2.68 -9.92 24.50
CA ARG A 3 -3.70 -10.35 25.47
C ARG A 3 -3.12 -11.29 26.54
N GLU A 4 -2.35 -12.28 26.11
CA GLU A 4 -1.72 -13.27 26.96
C GLU A 4 -0.72 -12.63 27.96
N ALA A 5 0.03 -11.63 27.51
CA ALA A 5 0.95 -10.89 28.36
C ALA A 5 0.20 -10.01 29.40
N ALA A 6 -0.95 -9.44 29.03
CA ALA A 6 -1.80 -8.69 29.95
C ALA A 6 -2.44 -9.59 31.01
N ILE A 7 -2.89 -10.78 30.62
CA ILE A 7 -3.43 -11.79 31.54
C ILE A 7 -2.32 -12.30 32.47
N ALA A 8 -1.13 -12.62 31.96
CA ALA A 8 -0.01 -13.10 32.76
C ALA A 8 0.47 -12.07 33.79
N LYS A 9 0.25 -10.79 33.56
CA LYS A 9 0.52 -9.69 34.51
C LYS A 9 -0.69 -9.33 35.36
N GLU A 10 -1.75 -10.07 35.32
CA GLU A 10 -3.00 -9.82 36.05
C GLU A 10 -3.58 -8.41 35.78
N ALA A 11 -3.20 -7.80 34.63
CA ALA A 11 -3.74 -6.51 34.26
C ALA A 11 -5.27 -6.54 34.17
N PHE A 12 -5.82 -7.67 33.71
CA PHE A 12 -7.22 -8.04 33.88
C PHE A 12 -7.37 -9.58 34.00
N VAL A 13 -8.34 -10.00 34.75
CA VAL A 13 -8.67 -11.43 34.94
C VAL A 13 -10.03 -11.67 34.27
N PRO A 14 -10.10 -12.40 33.14
CA PRO A 14 -11.35 -12.67 32.44
C PRO A 14 -12.46 -13.22 33.38
N GLY A 15 -13.66 -12.63 33.31
CA GLY A 15 -14.78 -12.99 34.16
C GLY A 15 -14.73 -12.40 35.59
N LYS A 16 -13.64 -11.72 35.97
CA LYS A 16 -13.43 -11.25 37.35
C LYS A 16 -12.97 -9.78 37.40
N PRO A 17 -13.86 -8.82 37.19
CA PRO A 17 -13.50 -7.40 37.18
C PRO A 17 -12.93 -6.91 38.54
N ASP A 18 -13.43 -7.42 39.66
CA ASP A 18 -13.03 -6.89 40.98
C ASP A 18 -11.62 -7.30 41.44
N VAL A 19 -11.00 -8.27 40.79
CA VAL A 19 -9.61 -8.68 41.06
C VAL A 19 -8.68 -8.32 39.88
N SER A 20 -9.15 -7.46 38.99
CA SER A 20 -8.38 -6.99 37.82
C SER A 20 -7.66 -5.67 38.14
N ALA A 21 -6.36 -5.64 38.06
CA ALA A 21 -5.53 -4.45 38.33
C ALA A 21 -5.94 -3.22 37.50
N LEU A 22 -6.46 -3.45 36.28
CA LEU A 22 -7.03 -2.39 35.44
C LEU A 22 -8.16 -1.64 36.19
N ILE A 23 -9.10 -2.37 36.76
CA ILE A 23 -10.25 -1.76 37.47
C ILE A 23 -9.76 -1.09 38.77
N GLU A 24 -8.90 -1.75 39.52
CA GLU A 24 -8.33 -1.21 40.74
C GLU A 24 -7.69 0.15 40.48
N ARG A 25 -6.81 0.23 39.48
CA ARG A 25 -6.08 1.44 39.17
C ARG A 25 -6.92 2.60 38.61
N ILE A 26 -8.04 2.33 37.97
CA ILE A 26 -8.88 3.40 37.42
C ILE A 26 -9.93 3.91 38.43
N VAL A 27 -10.11 3.23 39.57
CA VAL A 27 -11.06 3.62 40.61
C VAL A 27 -10.41 3.97 41.96
N THR A 28 -9.09 3.72 42.12
CA THR A 28 -8.40 4.02 43.37
C THR A 28 -8.37 5.54 43.64
N THR A 29 -8.31 5.89 44.91
CA THR A 29 -8.11 7.28 45.36
C THR A 29 -6.66 7.58 45.67
N ASP A 30 -5.77 6.60 45.59
CA ASP A 30 -4.35 6.76 45.73
C ASP A 30 -3.76 7.36 44.43
N GLU A 31 -3.24 8.60 44.53
CA GLU A 31 -2.71 9.35 43.39
C GLU A 31 -1.49 8.70 42.74
N ASP A 32 -0.72 7.91 43.50
CA ASP A 32 0.47 7.23 43.00
C ASP A 32 0.10 5.97 42.17
N GLU A 33 -1.07 5.40 42.38
CA GLU A 33 -1.57 4.24 41.67
C GLU A 33 -2.63 4.55 40.62
N LEU A 34 -3.25 5.74 40.69
CA LEU A 34 -4.35 6.14 39.84
C LEU A 34 -3.97 6.20 38.36
N MET A 35 -4.81 5.65 37.48
CA MET A 35 -4.67 5.71 36.05
C MET A 35 -5.91 6.36 35.38
N PRO A 36 -5.72 7.37 34.51
CA PRO A 36 -4.44 8.00 34.18
C PRO A 36 -3.85 8.79 35.37
N PRO A 37 -2.51 8.83 35.51
CA PRO A 37 -1.88 9.52 36.63
C PRO A 37 -2.16 11.03 36.55
N PRO A 38 -2.36 11.72 37.71
CA PRO A 38 -2.68 13.16 37.76
C PRO A 38 -1.68 14.02 36.96
N LYS A 39 -0.39 13.67 36.98
CA LYS A 39 0.68 14.34 36.23
C LYS A 39 0.54 14.23 34.70
N SER A 40 -0.30 13.34 34.18
CA SER A 40 -0.55 13.21 32.74
C SER A 40 -1.48 14.29 32.18
N HIS A 41 -2.12 15.09 33.01
CA HIS A 41 -3.12 16.09 32.66
C HIS A 41 -4.31 15.52 31.88
N LYS A 42 -4.56 14.20 31.99
CA LYS A 42 -5.74 13.53 31.41
C LYS A 42 -6.84 13.43 32.45
N ALA A 43 -8.07 13.63 32.03
CA ALA A 43 -9.21 13.47 32.91
C ALA A 43 -9.35 12.00 33.37
N PRO A 44 -9.74 11.74 34.64
CA PRO A 44 -10.10 10.42 35.09
C PRO A 44 -11.24 9.83 34.23
N LEU A 45 -11.37 8.51 34.19
CA LEU A 45 -12.46 7.86 33.50
C LEU A 45 -13.80 8.19 34.17
N THR A 46 -14.84 8.40 33.36
CA THR A 46 -16.21 8.56 33.90
C THR A 46 -16.75 7.23 34.43
N LYS A 47 -17.79 7.31 35.26
CA LYS A 47 -18.44 6.12 35.80
C LYS A 47 -18.93 5.18 34.67
N GLU A 48 -19.50 5.73 33.62
CA GLU A 48 -19.98 4.99 32.47
C GLU A 48 -18.85 4.24 31.74
N GLN A 49 -17.67 4.88 31.62
CA GLN A 49 -16.49 4.25 31.03
C GLN A 49 -15.95 3.11 31.90
N VAL A 50 -15.92 3.31 33.22
CA VAL A 50 -15.54 2.26 34.17
C VAL A 50 -16.53 1.09 34.12
N ASP A 51 -17.83 1.35 34.03
CA ASP A 51 -18.89 0.32 33.95
C ASP A 51 -18.79 -0.48 32.64
N ILE A 52 -18.40 0.16 31.53
CA ILE A 52 -18.11 -0.53 30.24
C ILE A 52 -16.94 -1.50 30.42
N LEU A 53 -15.83 -1.06 31.02
CA LEU A 53 -14.66 -1.91 31.25
C LEU A 53 -14.95 -3.06 32.19
N ARG A 54 -15.69 -2.82 33.28
CA ARG A 54 -16.14 -3.88 34.18
C ARG A 54 -16.98 -4.94 33.46
N ARG A 55 -17.94 -4.52 32.66
CA ARG A 55 -18.79 -5.41 31.87
C ARG A 55 -17.95 -6.20 30.84
N TRP A 56 -17.04 -5.55 30.12
CA TRP A 56 -16.15 -6.24 29.19
C TRP A 56 -15.32 -7.34 29.85
N ILE A 57 -14.76 -7.05 31.04
CA ILE A 57 -14.03 -8.09 31.81
C ILE A 57 -14.95 -9.20 32.28
N ALA A 58 -16.16 -8.88 32.78
CA ALA A 58 -17.13 -9.85 33.23
C ALA A 58 -17.61 -10.80 32.12
N GLU A 59 -17.71 -10.28 30.89
CA GLU A 59 -18.04 -11.03 29.67
C GLU A 59 -16.85 -11.85 29.11
N GLY A 60 -15.70 -11.92 29.83
CA GLY A 60 -14.56 -12.75 29.50
C GLY A 60 -13.40 -12.01 28.83
N ALA A 61 -13.42 -10.67 28.80
CA ALA A 61 -12.40 -9.81 28.22
C ALA A 61 -11.98 -10.28 26.79
N VAL A 62 -12.97 -10.44 25.92
CA VAL A 62 -12.75 -10.87 24.55
C VAL A 62 -11.94 -9.81 23.84
N TRP A 63 -10.78 -10.22 23.32
CA TRP A 63 -9.87 -9.35 22.58
C TRP A 63 -10.20 -9.46 21.10
N GLY A 64 -10.60 -8.36 20.49
CA GLY A 64 -10.86 -8.32 19.04
C GLY A 64 -9.57 -8.46 18.24
N LYS A 65 -9.64 -9.12 17.10
CA LYS A 65 -8.57 -9.03 16.10
C LYS A 65 -8.57 -7.63 15.49
N HIS A 66 -7.40 -7.17 15.10
CA HIS A 66 -7.33 -5.90 14.40
C HIS A 66 -7.99 -6.04 13.00
N TRP A 67 -8.90 -5.15 12.66
CA TRP A 67 -9.74 -5.22 11.46
C TRP A 67 -8.94 -5.37 10.14
N ALA A 68 -7.72 -4.81 10.08
CA ALA A 68 -6.85 -4.90 8.90
C ALA A 68 -6.35 -6.33 8.63
N PHE A 69 -6.40 -7.24 9.63
CA PHE A 69 -5.97 -8.63 9.52
C PHE A 69 -7.15 -9.62 9.53
N GLU A 70 -8.37 -9.10 9.40
CA GLU A 70 -9.55 -9.92 9.18
C GLU A 70 -9.93 -9.93 7.70
N ALA A 71 -10.30 -11.09 7.19
CA ALA A 71 -10.75 -11.20 5.80
C ALA A 71 -11.98 -10.31 5.59
N PRO A 72 -12.01 -9.46 4.55
CA PRO A 72 -13.14 -8.58 4.31
C PRO A 72 -14.40 -9.40 3.99
N VAL A 73 -15.51 -9.04 4.62
CA VAL A 73 -16.82 -9.61 4.36
C VAL A 73 -17.61 -8.66 3.47
N LYS A 74 -18.17 -9.19 2.37
CA LYS A 74 -18.98 -8.39 1.45
C LYS A 74 -20.25 -7.90 2.17
N ALA A 75 -20.34 -6.58 2.33
CA ALA A 75 -21.51 -5.94 2.90
C ALA A 75 -22.68 -5.93 1.90
N ALA A 76 -23.90 -6.08 2.41
CA ALA A 76 -25.10 -5.94 1.58
C ALA A 76 -25.27 -4.50 1.12
N SER A 77 -25.63 -4.30 -0.14
CA SER A 77 -25.90 -3.01 -0.74
C SER A 77 -27.15 -3.07 -1.62
N ALA A 78 -27.94 -2.01 -1.61
CA ALA A 78 -29.03 -1.82 -2.56
C ALA A 78 -28.49 -1.04 -3.78
N GLY A 79 -28.60 -1.63 -4.97
CA GLY A 79 -28.06 -1.04 -6.20
C GLY A 79 -26.52 -1.07 -6.24
N HIS A 80 -25.94 -0.05 -6.86
CA HIS A 80 -24.48 0.06 -6.98
C HIS A 80 -23.85 0.30 -5.59
N PRO A 81 -22.87 -0.53 -5.15
CA PRO A 81 -22.31 -0.44 -3.79
C PRO A 81 -21.76 0.93 -3.42
N VAL A 82 -21.04 1.59 -4.34
CA VAL A 82 -20.48 2.92 -4.09
C VAL A 82 -21.59 3.93 -3.79
N ASP A 83 -22.65 3.96 -4.61
CA ASP A 83 -23.78 4.88 -4.43
C ASP A 83 -24.52 4.58 -3.13
N HIS A 84 -24.69 3.30 -2.77
CA HIS A 84 -25.33 2.90 -1.52
C HIS A 84 -24.57 3.43 -0.30
N PHE A 85 -23.27 3.18 -0.20
CA PHE A 85 -22.50 3.56 0.99
C PHE A 85 -22.27 5.08 1.06
N ILE A 86 -21.98 5.73 -0.07
CA ILE A 86 -21.84 7.19 -0.13
C ILE A 86 -23.17 7.87 0.18
N GLY A 87 -24.27 7.41 -0.42
CA GLY A 87 -25.61 7.94 -0.17
C GLY A 87 -26.05 7.82 1.28
N LYS A 88 -25.76 6.68 1.92
CA LYS A 88 -26.00 6.46 3.35
C LYS A 88 -25.24 7.47 4.23
N LYS A 89 -23.96 7.71 3.91
CA LYS A 89 -23.15 8.69 4.65
C LYS A 89 -23.64 10.10 4.44
N LEU A 90 -23.94 10.49 3.20
CA LEU A 90 -24.49 11.81 2.89
C LEU A 90 -25.83 12.06 3.64
N ALA A 91 -26.71 11.09 3.63
CA ALA A 91 -27.98 11.19 4.35
C ALA A 91 -27.80 11.39 5.87
N ALA A 92 -26.83 10.68 6.47
CA ALA A 92 -26.51 10.83 7.89
C ALA A 92 -25.98 12.23 8.26
N GLU A 93 -25.34 12.92 7.30
CA GLU A 93 -24.86 14.30 7.45
C GLU A 93 -25.90 15.36 6.96
N GLY A 94 -27.10 14.94 6.59
CA GLY A 94 -28.13 15.84 6.06
C GLY A 94 -27.83 16.40 4.68
N LEU A 95 -26.96 15.74 3.92
CA LEU A 95 -26.53 16.14 2.58
C LEU A 95 -27.20 15.29 1.49
N ALA A 96 -27.27 15.83 0.29
CA ALA A 96 -27.72 15.12 -0.91
C ALA A 96 -26.63 15.15 -1.99
N PRO A 97 -26.60 14.15 -2.89
CA PRO A 97 -25.72 14.18 -4.06
C PRO A 97 -25.93 15.43 -4.91
N ALA A 98 -24.85 16.01 -5.42
CA ALA A 98 -24.94 17.09 -6.39
C ALA A 98 -25.57 16.61 -7.70
N LYS A 99 -26.15 17.54 -8.47
CA LYS A 99 -26.64 17.24 -9.83
C LYS A 99 -25.47 16.77 -10.72
N PRO A 100 -25.73 15.90 -11.70
CA PRO A 100 -24.72 15.51 -12.68
C PRO A 100 -24.07 16.75 -13.34
N ALA A 101 -22.76 16.70 -13.54
CA ALA A 101 -22.03 17.77 -14.20
C ALA A 101 -22.47 17.91 -15.69
N PRO A 102 -22.33 19.08 -16.30
CA PRO A 102 -22.55 19.23 -17.73
C PRO A 102 -21.68 18.32 -18.58
N LYS A 103 -22.17 17.91 -19.76
CA LYS A 103 -21.48 16.96 -20.65
C LYS A 103 -20.01 17.31 -20.90
N HIS A 104 -19.69 18.56 -21.21
CA HIS A 104 -18.30 18.98 -21.45
C HIS A 104 -17.40 18.79 -20.22
N THR A 105 -17.93 19.01 -19.02
CA THR A 105 -17.20 18.82 -17.77
C THR A 105 -16.98 17.31 -17.50
N LEU A 106 -18.01 16.48 -17.77
CA LEU A 106 -17.89 15.03 -17.64
C LEU A 106 -16.82 14.47 -18.58
N LEU A 107 -16.86 14.85 -19.86
CA LEU A 107 -15.86 14.42 -20.85
C LEU A 107 -14.44 14.82 -20.43
N ARG A 108 -14.28 16.10 -20.02
CA ARG A 108 -12.97 16.59 -19.58
C ARG A 108 -12.44 15.81 -18.39
N ARG A 109 -13.24 15.58 -17.36
CA ARG A 109 -12.85 14.79 -16.19
C ARG A 109 -12.48 13.38 -16.58
N LEU A 110 -13.32 12.70 -17.35
CA LEU A 110 -13.10 11.35 -17.80
C LEU A 110 -11.78 11.19 -18.59
N SER A 111 -11.49 12.14 -19.51
CA SER A 111 -10.26 12.12 -20.28
C SER A 111 -9.03 12.28 -19.40
N PHE A 112 -9.02 13.23 -18.47
CA PHE A 112 -7.90 13.42 -17.56
C PHE A 112 -7.73 12.26 -16.57
N ASP A 113 -8.81 11.67 -16.10
CA ASP A 113 -8.73 10.55 -15.15
C ASP A 113 -8.16 9.30 -15.83
N LEU A 114 -8.60 9.00 -17.07
CA LEU A 114 -8.21 7.76 -17.75
C LEU A 114 -6.93 7.88 -18.59
N THR A 115 -6.65 9.05 -19.17
CA THR A 115 -5.49 9.21 -20.08
C THR A 115 -4.52 10.30 -19.68
N GLY A 116 -4.86 11.14 -18.70
CA GLY A 116 -4.04 12.29 -18.31
C GLY A 116 -4.05 13.44 -19.34
N LEU A 117 -4.78 13.29 -20.45
CA LEU A 117 -4.81 14.23 -21.56
C LEU A 117 -6.18 14.90 -21.70
N PRO A 118 -6.25 16.16 -22.19
CA PRO A 118 -7.52 16.78 -22.52
C PRO A 118 -8.16 16.12 -23.76
N PRO A 119 -9.49 16.09 -23.85
CA PRO A 119 -10.14 15.65 -25.08
C PRO A 119 -9.83 16.61 -26.23
N THR A 120 -9.71 16.09 -27.45
CA THR A 120 -9.59 16.90 -28.66
C THR A 120 -10.89 17.63 -28.97
N GLU A 121 -10.82 18.65 -29.85
CA GLU A 121 -12.02 19.36 -30.32
C GLU A 121 -12.99 18.41 -31.01
N ALA A 122 -12.50 17.49 -31.84
CA ALA A 122 -13.30 16.49 -32.53
C ALA A 122 -14.04 15.55 -31.56
N GLU A 123 -13.33 15.05 -30.54
CA GLU A 123 -13.92 14.20 -29.50
C GLU A 123 -14.97 14.96 -28.70
N THR A 124 -14.70 16.23 -28.40
CA THR A 124 -15.65 17.09 -27.68
C THR A 124 -16.91 17.29 -28.50
N ALA A 125 -16.80 17.66 -29.78
CA ALA A 125 -17.92 17.84 -30.69
C ALA A 125 -18.75 16.55 -30.83
N ALA A 126 -18.10 15.40 -31.02
CA ALA A 126 -18.76 14.08 -31.14
C ALA A 126 -19.52 13.72 -29.85
N PHE A 127 -18.92 13.90 -28.69
CA PHE A 127 -19.54 13.58 -27.40
C PHE A 127 -20.76 14.49 -27.10
N LEU A 128 -20.67 15.77 -27.43
CA LEU A 128 -21.78 16.72 -27.23
C LEU A 128 -22.93 16.43 -28.16
N ALA A 129 -22.65 16.04 -29.41
CA ALA A 129 -23.66 15.74 -30.42
C ALA A 129 -24.39 14.41 -30.18
N ASP A 130 -23.72 13.42 -29.55
CA ASP A 130 -24.34 12.12 -29.27
C ASP A 130 -25.32 12.23 -28.08
N SER A 131 -26.62 12.04 -28.36
CA SER A 131 -27.70 12.04 -27.38
C SER A 131 -28.07 10.64 -26.87
N SER A 132 -27.34 9.60 -27.30
CA SER A 132 -27.65 8.24 -26.88
C SER A 132 -27.39 8.03 -25.38
N PRO A 133 -28.16 7.19 -24.67
CA PRO A 133 -27.92 6.89 -23.27
C PRO A 133 -26.54 6.27 -23.01
N ALA A 134 -25.97 5.59 -24.02
CA ALA A 134 -24.69 4.89 -23.93
C ALA A 134 -23.48 5.80 -24.25
N THR A 135 -23.66 7.07 -24.55
CA THR A 135 -22.55 7.99 -24.93
C THR A 135 -21.41 8.00 -23.94
N TYR A 136 -21.74 8.03 -22.65
CA TYR A 136 -20.73 8.05 -21.58
C TYR A 136 -19.94 6.74 -21.54
N GLU A 137 -20.62 5.60 -21.52
CA GLU A 137 -20.01 4.26 -21.49
C GLU A 137 -19.13 4.00 -22.71
N LYS A 138 -19.61 4.32 -23.92
CA LYS A 138 -18.80 4.21 -25.15
C LYS A 138 -17.51 5.06 -25.07
N THR A 139 -17.59 6.22 -24.44
CA THR A 139 -16.42 7.08 -24.26
C THR A 139 -15.44 6.49 -23.24
N VAL A 140 -15.96 5.91 -22.15
CA VAL A 140 -15.14 5.16 -21.17
C VAL A 140 -14.40 4.03 -21.87
N ASP A 141 -15.11 3.18 -22.62
CA ASP A 141 -14.52 2.03 -23.32
C ASP A 141 -13.42 2.47 -24.30
N ARG A 142 -13.67 3.53 -25.05
CA ARG A 142 -12.68 4.10 -25.97
C ARG A 142 -11.42 4.60 -25.26
N LEU A 143 -11.57 5.29 -24.13
CA LEU A 143 -10.44 5.81 -23.37
C LEU A 143 -9.68 4.70 -22.66
N LEU A 144 -10.34 3.67 -22.16
CA LEU A 144 -9.72 2.47 -21.60
C LEU A 144 -8.91 1.67 -22.66
N ALA A 145 -9.34 1.70 -23.92
CA ALA A 145 -8.61 1.10 -25.02
C ALA A 145 -7.47 1.97 -25.59
N SER A 146 -7.29 3.17 -25.09
CA SER A 146 -6.22 4.09 -25.52
C SER A 146 -4.88 3.65 -24.94
N PRO A 147 -3.76 3.70 -25.71
CA PRO A 147 -2.42 3.45 -25.18
C PRO A 147 -2.04 4.40 -24.04
N HIS A 148 -2.60 5.61 -24.02
CA HIS A 148 -2.39 6.59 -22.96
C HIS A 148 -3.02 6.18 -21.61
N TYR A 149 -3.93 5.20 -21.60
CA TYR A 149 -4.46 4.64 -20.35
C TYR A 149 -3.34 3.99 -19.52
N GLY A 150 -2.52 3.15 -20.15
CA GLY A 150 -1.39 2.52 -19.48
C GLY A 150 -0.35 3.54 -19.02
N GLU A 151 -0.05 4.56 -19.81
CA GLU A 151 0.85 5.65 -19.43
C GLU A 151 0.32 6.39 -18.18
N ARG A 152 -0.99 6.69 -18.16
CA ARG A 152 -1.64 7.36 -17.02
C ARG A 152 -1.63 6.50 -15.76
N MET A 153 -1.97 5.22 -15.87
CA MET A 153 -2.03 4.31 -14.71
C MET A 153 -0.64 3.96 -14.20
N ALA A 154 0.34 3.81 -15.10
CA ALA A 154 1.72 3.53 -14.72
C ALA A 154 2.32 4.59 -13.80
N MET A 155 1.92 5.86 -13.90
CA MET A 155 2.43 6.93 -13.01
C MET A 155 2.29 6.57 -11.53
N TRP A 156 1.14 6.04 -11.12
CA TRP A 156 0.90 5.66 -9.73
C TRP A 156 1.75 4.47 -9.29
N TRP A 157 1.95 3.52 -10.20
CA TRP A 157 2.78 2.37 -9.91
C TRP A 157 4.27 2.73 -9.87
N LEU A 158 4.73 3.59 -10.76
CA LEU A 158 6.10 4.07 -10.78
C LEU A 158 6.47 4.83 -9.50
N ASP A 159 5.55 5.65 -8.99
CA ASP A 159 5.69 6.31 -7.68
C ASP A 159 5.81 5.29 -6.55
N ALA A 160 4.88 4.34 -6.46
CA ALA A 160 4.89 3.30 -5.44
C ALA A 160 6.15 2.42 -5.52
N ALA A 161 6.63 2.17 -6.75
CA ALA A 161 7.86 1.43 -7.02
C ALA A 161 9.14 2.28 -6.85
N ARG A 162 9.03 3.57 -6.52
CA ARG A 162 10.13 4.55 -6.43
C ARG A 162 11.03 4.59 -7.68
N TYR A 163 10.43 4.42 -8.87
CA TYR A 163 11.15 4.46 -10.14
C TYR A 163 11.81 5.82 -10.35
N ALA A 164 13.05 5.79 -10.86
CA ALA A 164 13.77 6.97 -11.34
C ALA A 164 14.68 6.59 -12.51
N ASP A 165 14.96 7.57 -13.39
CA ASP A 165 15.90 7.43 -14.51
C ASP A 165 17.35 7.66 -14.07
N THR A 166 17.58 7.90 -12.77
CA THR A 166 18.90 8.15 -12.17
C THR A 166 19.08 7.31 -10.91
N ASP A 167 20.32 7.25 -10.42
CA ASP A 167 20.69 6.44 -9.25
C ASP A 167 20.11 6.99 -7.93
N GLY A 168 19.79 8.28 -7.87
CA GLY A 168 19.14 8.92 -6.72
C GLY A 168 20.04 9.22 -5.55
N PHE A 169 21.36 8.97 -5.67
CA PHE A 169 22.30 9.16 -4.57
C PHE A 169 23.62 9.78 -5.08
N GLN A 170 24.12 10.79 -4.36
CA GLN A 170 25.38 11.50 -4.57
C GLN A 170 25.59 12.01 -5.99
N SER A 171 26.32 11.28 -6.85
CA SER A 171 26.60 11.67 -8.24
C SER A 171 25.38 11.60 -9.16
N ASP A 172 24.35 10.91 -8.72
CA ASP A 172 23.05 10.77 -9.39
C ASP A 172 23.16 10.44 -10.89
N ALA A 173 23.98 9.44 -11.21
CA ALA A 173 24.22 9.03 -12.58
C ALA A 173 22.96 8.42 -13.22
N THR A 174 22.81 8.59 -14.52
CA THR A 174 21.72 8.00 -15.30
C THR A 174 21.76 6.47 -15.25
N ARG A 175 20.61 5.83 -15.04
CA ARG A 175 20.43 4.39 -15.09
C ARG A 175 19.47 3.93 -16.19
N ASN A 176 19.68 2.72 -16.69
CA ASN A 176 18.90 2.14 -17.77
C ASN A 176 17.82 1.16 -17.23
N ASN A 177 16.85 1.67 -16.49
CA ASN A 177 15.69 0.86 -16.02
C ASN A 177 14.39 1.19 -16.77
N TRP A 178 14.45 2.05 -17.79
CA TRP A 178 13.29 2.45 -18.59
C TRP A 178 12.56 1.27 -19.27
N PRO A 179 13.20 0.12 -19.64
CA PRO A 179 12.44 -1.00 -20.22
C PRO A 179 11.40 -1.57 -19.25
N TRP A 180 11.70 -1.57 -17.93
CA TRP A 180 10.74 -1.99 -16.92
C TRP A 180 9.57 -1.00 -16.81
N ARG A 181 9.82 0.30 -16.91
CA ARG A 181 8.75 1.32 -16.98
C ARG A 181 7.80 1.02 -18.14
N ASP A 182 8.32 0.74 -19.32
CA ASP A 182 7.53 0.43 -20.50
C ASP A 182 6.76 -0.89 -20.33
N TRP A 183 7.36 -1.89 -19.68
CA TRP A 183 6.66 -3.11 -19.29
C TRP A 183 5.45 -2.82 -18.38
N VAL A 184 5.58 -1.90 -17.41
CA VAL A 184 4.47 -1.49 -16.53
C VAL A 184 3.35 -0.84 -17.35
N VAL A 185 3.67 0.07 -18.26
CA VAL A 185 2.69 0.71 -19.16
C VAL A 185 1.93 -0.35 -19.98
N GLU A 186 2.66 -1.29 -20.59
CA GLU A 186 2.06 -2.38 -21.35
C GLU A 186 1.20 -3.31 -20.48
N ALA A 187 1.61 -3.58 -19.25
CA ALA A 187 0.85 -4.42 -18.33
C ALA A 187 -0.52 -3.80 -17.98
N PHE A 188 -0.58 -2.48 -17.76
CA PHE A 188 -1.83 -1.76 -17.57
C PHE A 188 -2.68 -1.75 -18.84
N ASN A 189 -2.11 -1.51 -20.00
CA ASN A 189 -2.84 -1.54 -21.28
C ASN A 189 -3.42 -2.92 -21.60
N ARG A 190 -2.73 -3.99 -21.20
CA ARG A 190 -3.24 -5.37 -21.31
C ARG A 190 -4.23 -5.75 -20.22
N ASN A 191 -4.44 -4.87 -19.23
CA ASN A 191 -5.22 -5.16 -18.03
C ASN A 191 -4.76 -6.47 -17.35
N THR A 192 -3.44 -6.64 -17.20
CA THR A 192 -2.84 -7.83 -16.58
C THR A 192 -3.45 -8.07 -15.20
N PRO A 193 -3.95 -9.27 -14.86
CA PRO A 193 -4.49 -9.58 -13.55
C PRO A 193 -3.48 -9.25 -12.44
N TYR A 194 -3.98 -8.73 -11.31
CA TYR A 194 -3.12 -8.21 -10.23
C TYR A 194 -2.21 -9.27 -9.61
N ASP A 195 -2.68 -10.48 -9.48
CA ASP A 195 -1.91 -11.63 -9.00
C ASP A 195 -0.75 -11.96 -9.96
N GLN A 196 -1.01 -11.99 -11.27
CA GLN A 196 0.03 -12.20 -12.27
C GLN A 196 1.01 -11.04 -12.33
N PHE A 197 0.53 -9.80 -12.31
CA PHE A 197 1.34 -8.59 -12.26
C PHE A 197 2.28 -8.58 -11.05
N THR A 198 1.80 -9.04 -9.91
CA THR A 198 2.59 -9.19 -8.68
C THR A 198 3.62 -10.31 -8.82
N LEU A 199 3.18 -11.49 -9.24
CA LEU A 199 4.04 -12.67 -9.38
C LEU A 199 5.21 -12.40 -10.32
N GLU A 200 4.97 -11.76 -11.45
CA GLU A 200 6.02 -11.47 -12.43
C GLU A 200 7.07 -10.48 -11.90
N GLN A 201 6.68 -9.51 -11.07
CA GLN A 201 7.63 -8.56 -10.48
C GLN A 201 8.48 -9.15 -9.35
N PHE A 202 7.99 -10.18 -8.67
CA PHE A 202 8.78 -10.85 -7.62
C PHE A 202 9.53 -12.08 -8.10
N ALA A 203 8.96 -12.85 -9.01
CA ALA A 203 9.43 -14.19 -9.39
C ALA A 203 9.28 -14.49 -10.88
N GLY A 204 9.20 -13.46 -11.73
CA GLY A 204 9.00 -13.64 -13.17
C GLY A 204 10.10 -14.46 -13.85
N ASP A 205 11.34 -14.34 -13.37
CA ASP A 205 12.50 -15.12 -13.82
C ASP A 205 12.48 -16.58 -13.36
N LEU A 206 11.75 -16.89 -12.29
CA LEU A 206 11.63 -18.23 -11.71
C LEU A 206 10.46 -19.03 -12.32
N LEU A 207 9.65 -18.42 -13.16
CA LEU A 207 8.53 -19.09 -13.81
C LEU A 207 9.02 -20.17 -14.78
N PRO A 208 8.30 -21.30 -14.93
CA PRO A 208 8.64 -22.31 -15.93
C PRO A 208 8.67 -21.71 -17.34
N ASN A 209 9.79 -21.84 -18.05
CA ASN A 209 10.00 -21.27 -19.38
C ASN A 209 9.80 -19.74 -19.43
N ALA A 210 10.26 -19.03 -18.39
CA ALA A 210 10.11 -17.58 -18.24
C ALA A 210 10.46 -16.81 -19.53
N THR A 211 9.52 -16.00 -19.99
CA THR A 211 9.71 -15.15 -21.18
C THR A 211 10.65 -13.96 -20.89
N PRO A 212 11.20 -13.31 -21.91
CA PRO A 212 11.97 -12.06 -21.70
C PRO A 212 11.18 -10.98 -20.94
N GLU A 213 9.87 -10.84 -21.22
CA GLU A 213 9.00 -9.89 -20.55
C GLU A 213 8.81 -10.22 -19.06
N GLN A 214 8.65 -11.49 -18.72
CA GLN A 214 8.54 -11.94 -17.34
C GLN A 214 9.84 -11.72 -16.55
N LYS A 215 10.98 -11.95 -17.19
CA LYS A 215 12.28 -11.62 -16.60
C LYS A 215 12.45 -10.11 -16.43
N LEU A 216 12.01 -9.31 -17.41
CA LEU A 216 12.04 -7.86 -17.33
C LEU A 216 11.20 -7.32 -16.19
N ALA A 217 10.06 -7.93 -15.89
CA ALA A 217 9.20 -7.55 -14.77
C ALA A 217 9.96 -7.54 -13.44
N THR A 218 10.91 -8.47 -13.21
CA THR A 218 11.71 -8.54 -11.99
C THR A 218 12.65 -7.34 -11.79
N CYS A 219 12.83 -6.50 -12.81
CA CYS A 219 13.58 -5.24 -12.67
C CYS A 219 12.91 -4.23 -11.73
N PHE A 220 11.68 -4.49 -11.25
CA PHE A 220 11.12 -3.84 -10.06
C PHE A 220 12.13 -3.83 -8.91
N GLN A 221 12.86 -4.93 -8.71
CA GLN A 221 13.85 -5.09 -7.64
C GLN A 221 15.09 -4.20 -7.80
N ARG A 222 15.20 -3.48 -8.93
CA ARG A 222 16.31 -2.54 -9.24
C ARG A 222 15.94 -1.07 -9.02
N ASN A 223 14.74 -0.75 -8.57
CA ASN A 223 14.29 0.63 -8.39
C ASN A 223 14.81 1.32 -7.11
N HIS A 224 15.51 0.57 -6.22
CA HIS A 224 16.18 1.20 -5.07
C HIS A 224 17.23 2.21 -5.54
N MET A 225 17.55 3.20 -4.71
CA MET A 225 18.70 4.07 -4.93
C MET A 225 19.99 3.24 -4.97
N THR A 226 20.95 3.64 -5.80
CA THR A 226 22.27 3.02 -5.85
C THR A 226 23.36 4.02 -5.44
N ASN A 227 24.26 3.57 -4.55
CA ASN A 227 25.32 4.42 -4.05
C ASN A 227 26.58 4.28 -4.90
N GLY A 228 26.93 5.35 -5.65
CA GLY A 228 28.14 5.44 -6.46
C GLY A 228 29.31 6.17 -5.78
N GLU A 229 29.20 6.48 -4.48
CA GLU A 229 30.21 7.23 -3.76
C GLU A 229 31.54 6.47 -3.64
N GLY A 230 32.66 7.19 -3.81
CA GLY A 230 33.99 6.64 -3.57
C GLY A 230 34.23 6.40 -2.07
N GLY A 231 34.79 5.23 -1.75
CA GLY A 231 35.11 4.87 -0.34
C GLY A 231 33.99 4.21 0.42
N ARG A 232 32.80 4.02 -0.17
CA ARG A 232 31.73 3.23 0.44
C ARG A 232 32.10 1.75 0.55
N ASP A 233 31.50 1.03 1.50
CA ASP A 233 31.56 -0.43 1.57
C ASP A 233 30.48 -1.04 0.65
N PRO A 234 30.85 -1.85 -0.36
CA PRO A 234 29.87 -2.51 -1.22
C PRO A 234 28.95 -3.49 -0.47
N GLU A 235 29.43 -4.15 0.56
CA GLU A 235 28.59 -5.09 1.34
C GLU A 235 27.55 -4.33 2.18
N GLU A 236 27.91 -3.20 2.78
CA GLU A 236 26.97 -2.32 3.46
C GLU A 236 25.86 -1.86 2.49
N SER A 237 26.25 -1.37 1.31
CA SER A 237 25.29 -0.97 0.27
C SER A 237 24.39 -2.13 -0.16
N ARG A 238 24.94 -3.35 -0.31
CA ARG A 238 24.16 -4.53 -0.67
C ARG A 238 23.08 -4.84 0.37
N VAL A 239 23.44 -4.75 1.65
CA VAL A 239 22.48 -4.95 2.76
C VAL A 239 21.40 -3.88 2.73
N ASP A 240 21.77 -2.61 2.53
CA ASP A 240 20.80 -1.49 2.42
C ASP A 240 19.80 -1.72 1.26
N TYR A 241 20.27 -2.24 0.13
CA TYR A 241 19.40 -2.55 -1.02
C TYR A 241 18.42 -3.70 -0.71
N VAL A 242 18.85 -4.70 0.05
CA VAL A 242 17.96 -5.77 0.54
C VAL A 242 16.88 -5.19 1.46
N LEU A 243 17.27 -4.37 2.43
CA LEU A 243 16.35 -3.75 3.38
C LEU A 243 15.36 -2.80 2.69
N ASP A 244 15.82 -2.05 1.69
CA ASP A 244 14.97 -1.20 0.87
C ASP A 244 13.89 -2.00 0.13
N ARG A 245 14.23 -3.17 -0.44
CA ARG A 245 13.25 -4.08 -1.08
C ARG A 245 12.19 -4.57 -0.12
N VAL A 246 12.59 -4.95 1.09
CA VAL A 246 11.65 -5.38 2.16
C VAL A 246 10.69 -4.25 2.50
N ASN A 247 11.21 -3.05 2.73
CA ASN A 247 10.41 -1.89 3.11
C ASN A 247 9.45 -1.48 1.98
N THR A 248 9.93 -1.51 0.74
CA THR A 248 9.10 -1.19 -0.43
C THR A 248 8.01 -2.22 -0.66
N MET A 249 8.33 -3.51 -0.54
CA MET A 249 7.32 -4.58 -0.63
C MET A 249 6.24 -4.39 0.43
N GLY A 250 6.62 -4.13 1.68
CA GLY A 250 5.69 -3.88 2.77
C GLY A 250 4.78 -2.69 2.51
N THR A 251 5.35 -1.58 2.06
CA THR A 251 4.59 -0.35 1.77
C THR A 251 3.67 -0.51 0.56
N THR A 252 4.18 -1.08 -0.54
CA THR A 252 3.48 -1.11 -1.82
C THR A 252 2.37 -2.18 -1.85
N TRP A 253 2.63 -3.39 -1.34
CA TRP A 253 1.67 -4.50 -1.42
C TRP A 253 0.86 -4.70 -0.14
N LEU A 254 1.46 -4.45 1.02
CA LEU A 254 0.79 -4.70 2.30
C LEU A 254 0.21 -3.43 2.92
N GLY A 255 0.57 -2.23 2.42
CA GLY A 255 0.19 -0.96 3.03
C GLY A 255 0.75 -0.79 4.45
N MET A 256 1.90 -1.43 4.76
CA MET A 256 2.50 -1.50 6.08
C MET A 256 3.90 -0.91 6.10
N THR A 257 4.27 -0.25 7.20
CA THR A 257 5.62 0.27 7.43
C THR A 257 6.47 -0.78 8.13
N LEU A 258 7.12 -1.68 7.38
CA LEU A 258 7.93 -2.76 7.96
C LEU A 258 9.23 -2.26 8.60
N GLY A 259 9.74 -1.11 8.20
CA GLY A 259 11.05 -0.60 8.62
C GLY A 259 11.26 -0.48 10.13
N CYS A 260 10.20 -0.29 10.94
CA CYS A 260 10.32 -0.31 12.40
C CYS A 260 10.81 -1.67 12.93
N ALA A 261 10.45 -2.76 12.24
CA ALA A 261 10.81 -4.10 12.64
C ALA A 261 12.28 -4.46 12.32
N GLN A 262 13.01 -3.61 11.62
CA GLN A 262 14.45 -3.74 11.43
C GLN A 262 15.22 -3.71 12.76
N CYS A 263 14.82 -2.86 13.70
CA CYS A 263 15.51 -2.67 14.98
C CYS A 263 14.82 -3.36 16.17
N HIS A 264 13.49 -3.51 16.13
CA HIS A 264 12.70 -4.12 17.22
C HIS A 264 11.37 -4.64 16.66
N THR A 265 10.71 -5.54 17.39
CA THR A 265 9.34 -5.99 17.05
C THR A 265 8.43 -4.78 16.89
N HIS A 266 7.63 -4.75 15.84
CA HIS A 266 6.76 -3.62 15.49
C HIS A 266 5.81 -3.28 16.67
N LYS A 267 5.66 -1.99 16.96
CA LYS A 267 4.94 -1.56 18.17
C LYS A 267 3.43 -1.81 18.06
N PHE A 268 2.85 -1.64 16.90
CA PHE A 268 1.40 -1.65 16.70
C PHE A 268 0.91 -2.83 15.86
N ASP A 269 1.71 -3.26 14.88
CA ASP A 269 1.36 -4.32 13.96
C ASP A 269 1.96 -5.67 14.40
N PRO A 270 1.34 -6.80 14.08
CA PRO A 270 1.79 -8.13 14.50
C PRO A 270 2.99 -8.62 13.67
N ILE A 271 4.04 -7.80 13.59
CA ILE A 271 5.25 -8.07 12.83
C ILE A 271 6.42 -8.08 13.80
N THR A 272 7.03 -9.24 13.95
CA THR A 272 8.23 -9.37 14.77
C THR A 272 9.50 -8.98 14.00
N GLN A 273 10.58 -8.71 14.72
CA GLN A 273 11.90 -8.54 14.11
C GLN A 273 12.32 -9.80 13.35
N ALA A 274 11.98 -10.98 13.84
CA ALA A 274 12.24 -12.26 13.17
C ALA A 274 11.49 -12.34 11.82
N ASP A 275 10.24 -11.89 11.74
CA ASP A 275 9.50 -11.85 10.48
C ASP A 275 10.16 -10.93 9.45
N TYR A 276 10.65 -9.77 9.90
CA TYR A 276 11.36 -8.81 9.04
C TYR A 276 12.60 -9.43 8.39
N TYR A 277 13.46 -10.09 9.17
CA TYR A 277 14.67 -10.71 8.66
C TYR A 277 14.38 -12.02 7.91
N SER A 278 13.31 -12.73 8.24
CA SER A 278 12.85 -13.87 7.44
C SER A 278 12.40 -13.42 6.05
N LEU A 279 11.70 -12.28 5.95
CA LEU A 279 11.31 -11.68 4.67
C LEU A 279 12.55 -11.20 3.90
N SER A 280 13.52 -10.58 4.55
CA SER A 280 14.74 -10.09 3.90
C SER A 280 15.58 -11.22 3.30
N ALA A 281 15.48 -12.45 3.84
CA ALA A 281 16.18 -13.62 3.30
C ALA A 281 15.80 -13.93 1.85
N PHE A 282 14.56 -13.64 1.41
CA PHE A 282 14.15 -13.81 0.02
C PHE A 282 14.91 -12.90 -0.94
N PHE A 283 15.27 -11.70 -0.51
CA PHE A 283 16.01 -10.73 -1.32
C PHE A 283 17.51 -10.84 -1.17
N ASN A 284 17.98 -11.48 -0.09
CA ASN A 284 19.40 -11.68 0.20
C ASN A 284 20.06 -12.72 -0.71
N SER A 285 19.29 -13.55 -1.41
CA SER A 285 19.78 -14.56 -2.36
C SER A 285 19.98 -14.00 -3.78
N ILE A 286 19.64 -12.73 -4.04
CA ILE A 286 19.90 -12.08 -5.32
C ILE A 286 21.42 -11.92 -5.50
N ASP A 287 21.94 -12.25 -6.69
CA ASP A 287 23.38 -12.08 -7.04
C ASP A 287 23.69 -10.57 -7.20
N GLU A 288 23.78 -9.88 -6.08
CA GLU A 288 24.02 -8.44 -6.00
C GLU A 288 25.37 -8.14 -5.39
N ASP A 289 26.13 -7.25 -6.02
CA ASP A 289 27.48 -6.89 -5.59
C ASP A 289 27.56 -5.54 -4.86
N GLY A 290 26.42 -4.92 -4.58
CA GLY A 290 26.31 -3.63 -3.87
C GLY A 290 26.97 -2.46 -4.61
N LYS A 291 27.31 -2.60 -5.89
CA LYS A 291 27.95 -1.56 -6.70
C LYS A 291 26.91 -0.71 -7.42
N ALA A 292 27.37 0.40 -7.98
CA ALA A 292 26.61 1.25 -8.87
C ALA A 292 27.17 1.19 -10.30
N GLY A 293 26.38 1.65 -11.27
CA GLY A 293 26.76 1.73 -12.68
C GLY A 293 26.30 0.54 -13.51
N GLY A 294 26.45 0.62 -14.83
CA GLY A 294 25.86 -0.30 -15.79
C GLY A 294 26.37 -1.75 -15.75
N ALA A 295 27.51 -1.99 -15.09
CA ALA A 295 28.09 -3.33 -14.90
C ALA A 295 27.81 -3.91 -13.51
N ALA A 296 27.12 -3.17 -12.63
CA ALA A 296 26.77 -3.62 -11.29
C ALA A 296 25.71 -4.72 -11.35
N LYS A 297 25.93 -5.79 -10.57
CA LYS A 297 24.98 -6.91 -10.46
C LYS A 297 23.82 -6.57 -9.53
N PRO A 298 22.64 -7.17 -9.75
CA PRO A 298 22.26 -7.97 -10.91
C PRO A 298 21.96 -7.08 -12.12
N PHE A 299 22.20 -7.57 -13.32
CA PHE A 299 21.80 -6.91 -14.55
C PHE A 299 21.12 -7.90 -15.51
N LEU A 300 20.18 -7.40 -16.31
CA LEU A 300 19.50 -8.16 -17.34
C LEU A 300 19.87 -7.57 -18.73
N PRO A 301 20.54 -8.35 -19.61
CA PRO A 301 20.69 -7.94 -21.00
C PRO A 301 19.32 -7.83 -21.66
N TYR A 302 19.00 -6.66 -22.20
CA TYR A 302 17.71 -6.39 -22.82
C TYR A 302 17.91 -5.77 -24.21
N GLN A 303 17.22 -6.34 -25.20
CA GLN A 303 17.10 -5.76 -26.53
C GLN A 303 15.70 -5.18 -26.71
N SER A 304 15.62 -3.87 -26.92
CA SER A 304 14.33 -3.21 -27.15
C SER A 304 13.66 -3.76 -28.40
N LYS A 305 12.36 -4.01 -28.34
CA LYS A 305 11.53 -4.35 -29.52
C LYS A 305 11.50 -3.23 -30.57
N HIS A 306 11.88 -2.01 -30.15
CA HIS A 306 11.89 -0.81 -30.98
C HIS A 306 13.31 -0.43 -31.44
N ALA A 307 14.33 -1.17 -31.05
CA ALA A 307 15.68 -1.02 -31.59
C ALA A 307 15.73 -1.70 -32.96
N ALA A 308 15.56 -0.91 -34.01
CA ALA A 308 15.74 -1.34 -35.38
C ALA A 308 17.24 -1.52 -35.74
#